data_124c1199c76b7e4bf3a7df159d871e77
#
_entry.id   124c1199c76b7e4bf3a7df159d871e77
#
_cell.length_a   1.000
_cell.length_b   1.000
_cell.length_c   1.000
_cell.angle_alpha   90.00
_cell.angle_beta   90.00
_cell.angle_gamma   90.00
#
_symmetry.space_group_name_H-M   'P 1'
#
loop_
_entity.id
_entity.type
_entity.pdbx_description
1 polymer ?
#
loop_
_entity_poly.entity_id
_entity_poly.type
_entity_poly.pdbx_seq_one_letter_code
_entity_poly.pdbx_strand_id
1 'polypeptide(L)'
;MVGDTIGDLIIRLKNAGAVGKGVVSVPYSKLRHSVADKLAEAGYVASVATHGKEVQTKTLEVTLSYENGAHRINGVKRISKPGRRLYTKVADIHPVKFGKGHMILSTPAGILTNDEAVEKKVGGEQLFIIW
;
A
#
# COMPACT_ATOMS: atom_id res chain seq x y z
N MET A 1 -18.40 -12.67 -4.81
CA MET A 1 -17.56 -12.59 -3.62
C MET A 1 -16.79 -11.27 -3.64
N VAL A 2 -16.82 -10.57 -2.55
CA VAL A 2 -16.05 -9.33 -2.45
C VAL A 2 -14.61 -9.68 -2.12
N GLY A 3 -13.72 -9.52 -3.08
CA GLY A 3 -12.30 -9.77 -2.85
C GLY A 3 -11.67 -8.64 -2.03
N ASP A 4 -10.71 -9.02 -1.22
CA ASP A 4 -9.89 -8.07 -0.48
C ASP A 4 -8.67 -7.69 -1.32
N THR A 5 -8.88 -6.74 -2.25
CA THR A 5 -7.85 -6.39 -3.22
C THR A 5 -6.60 -5.77 -2.59
N ILE A 6 -6.78 -4.96 -1.56
CA ILE A 6 -5.66 -4.33 -0.87
C ILE A 6 -4.93 -5.34 0.02
N GLY A 7 -5.68 -6.14 0.78
CA GLY A 7 -5.07 -7.18 1.62
C GLY A 7 -4.28 -8.18 0.80
N ASP A 8 -4.82 -8.59 -0.34
CA ASP A 8 -4.12 -9.50 -1.26
C ASP A 8 -2.80 -8.88 -1.74
N LEU A 9 -2.83 -7.61 -2.16
CA LEU A 9 -1.63 -6.92 -2.64
C LEU A 9 -0.54 -6.86 -1.55
N ILE A 10 -0.87 -6.35 -0.36
CA ILE A 10 0.13 -6.16 0.69
C ILE A 10 0.72 -7.48 1.20
N ILE A 11 -0.09 -8.53 1.26
CA ILE A 11 0.38 -9.86 1.67
C ILE A 11 1.29 -10.46 0.60
N ARG A 12 0.94 -10.32 -0.67
CA ARG A 12 1.81 -10.78 -1.77
C ARG A 12 3.16 -10.09 -1.76
N LEU A 13 3.18 -8.77 -1.50
CA LEU A 13 4.44 -8.00 -1.42
C LEU A 13 5.29 -8.49 -0.25
N LYS A 14 4.68 -8.65 0.93
CA LYS A 14 5.38 -9.11 2.11
C LYS A 14 5.97 -10.51 1.90
N ASN A 15 5.17 -11.45 1.39
CA ASN A 15 5.59 -12.84 1.18
C ASN A 15 6.67 -12.94 0.10
N ALA A 16 6.54 -12.19 -0.98
CA ALA A 16 7.54 -12.17 -2.04
C ALA A 16 8.89 -11.67 -1.53
N GLY A 17 8.88 -10.62 -0.72
CA GLY A 17 10.10 -10.11 -0.11
C GLY A 17 10.76 -11.11 0.83
N ALA A 18 9.96 -11.87 1.58
CA ALA A 18 10.49 -12.88 2.50
C ALA A 18 11.23 -14.01 1.77
N VAL A 19 10.87 -14.32 0.53
CA VAL A 19 11.53 -15.36 -0.27
C VAL A 19 12.48 -14.79 -1.33
N GLY A 20 12.74 -13.50 -1.30
CA GLY A 20 13.72 -12.86 -2.17
C GLY A 20 13.28 -12.62 -3.61
N LYS A 21 11.99 -12.59 -3.89
CA LYS A 21 11.50 -12.28 -5.25
C LYS A 21 11.72 -10.81 -5.59
N GLY A 22 12.01 -10.54 -6.85
CA GLY A 22 12.22 -9.18 -7.33
C GLY A 22 10.95 -8.46 -7.77
N VAL A 23 9.96 -9.19 -8.25
CA VAL A 23 8.76 -8.63 -8.88
C VAL A 23 7.51 -9.40 -8.45
N VAL A 24 6.42 -8.67 -8.26
CA VAL A 24 5.09 -9.24 -7.99
C VAL A 24 4.13 -8.73 -9.05
N SER A 25 3.38 -9.63 -9.68
CA SER A 25 2.32 -9.28 -10.62
C SER A 25 0.97 -9.60 -10.03
N VAL A 26 0.04 -8.66 -10.13
CA VAL A 26 -1.35 -8.82 -9.68
C VAL A 26 -2.29 -8.29 -10.77
N PRO A 27 -3.56 -8.72 -10.79
CA PRO A 27 -4.52 -8.12 -11.71
C PRO A 27 -4.61 -6.61 -11.45
N TYR A 28 -4.71 -5.83 -12.52
CA TYR A 28 -4.78 -4.39 -12.40
C TYR A 28 -6.08 -3.94 -11.75
N SER A 29 -5.99 -2.95 -10.87
CA SER A 29 -7.11 -2.11 -10.48
C SER A 29 -6.58 -0.71 -10.19
N LYS A 30 -7.43 0.28 -10.36
CA LYS A 30 -7.04 1.66 -10.11
C LYS A 30 -6.61 1.87 -8.66
N LEU A 31 -7.31 1.23 -7.73
CA LEU A 31 -6.99 1.31 -6.31
C LEU A 31 -5.63 0.67 -6.00
N ARG A 32 -5.38 -0.55 -6.50
CA ARG A 32 -4.08 -1.20 -6.33
C ARG A 32 -2.94 -0.36 -6.90
N HIS A 33 -3.16 0.22 -8.08
CA HIS A 33 -2.16 1.07 -8.72
C HIS A 33 -1.84 2.30 -7.86
N SER A 34 -2.87 2.99 -7.36
CA SER A 34 -2.68 4.17 -6.50
C SER A 34 -1.95 3.83 -5.21
N VAL A 35 -2.28 2.70 -4.59
CA VAL A 35 -1.60 2.23 -3.38
C VAL A 35 -0.14 1.88 -3.67
N ALA A 36 0.12 1.16 -4.76
CA ALA A 36 1.48 0.77 -5.14
C ALA A 36 2.34 1.99 -5.46
N ASP A 37 1.79 2.99 -6.15
CA ASP A 37 2.50 4.25 -6.42
C ASP A 37 2.88 4.96 -5.12
N LYS A 38 1.97 4.99 -4.15
CA LYS A 38 2.26 5.59 -2.85
C LYS A 38 3.35 4.83 -2.11
N LEU A 39 3.37 3.50 -2.18
CA LEU A 39 4.43 2.70 -1.58
C LEU A 39 5.78 2.97 -2.26
N ALA A 40 5.80 3.20 -3.57
CA ALA A 40 7.02 3.58 -4.28
C ALA A 40 7.52 4.95 -3.84
N GLU A 41 6.63 5.94 -3.69
CA GLU A 41 6.99 7.26 -3.19
C GLU A 41 7.55 7.20 -1.78
N ALA A 42 7.01 6.34 -0.94
CA ALA A 42 7.47 6.18 0.45
C ALA A 42 8.72 5.30 0.57
N GLY A 43 9.17 4.68 -0.51
CA GLY A 43 10.41 3.89 -0.54
C GLY A 43 10.25 2.42 -0.17
N TYR A 44 9.04 1.90 -0.04
CA TYR A 44 8.82 0.48 0.30
C TYR A 44 8.97 -0.44 -0.91
N VAL A 45 8.66 0.06 -2.10
CA VAL A 45 8.89 -0.68 -3.35
C VAL A 45 9.70 0.20 -4.30
N ALA A 46 10.38 -0.43 -5.27
CA ALA A 46 11.29 0.29 -6.16
C ALA A 46 10.54 0.98 -7.30
N SER A 47 9.60 0.27 -7.94
CA SER A 47 8.87 0.83 -9.08
C SER A 47 7.56 0.08 -9.31
N VAL A 48 6.69 0.70 -10.10
CA VAL A 48 5.39 0.16 -10.47
C VAL A 48 5.20 0.33 -11.96
N ALA A 49 4.74 -0.72 -12.63
CA ALA A 49 4.46 -0.69 -14.07
C ALA A 49 3.13 -1.41 -14.35
N THR A 50 2.55 -1.12 -15.49
CA THR A 50 1.34 -1.82 -15.95
C THR A 50 1.60 -2.46 -17.30
N HIS A 51 1.01 -3.62 -17.52
CA HIS A 51 1.11 -4.37 -18.77
C HIS A 51 -0.27 -4.78 -19.23
N GLY A 52 -0.49 -4.76 -20.55
CA GLY A 52 -1.76 -5.11 -21.15
C GLY A 52 -2.52 -3.89 -21.65
N LYS A 53 -3.39 -4.11 -22.64
CA LYS A 53 -4.16 -3.03 -23.27
C LYS A 53 -5.59 -2.92 -22.73
N GLU A 54 -6.16 -4.04 -22.33
CA GLU A 54 -7.54 -4.08 -21.84
C GLU A 54 -7.56 -4.24 -20.32
N VAL A 55 -8.55 -3.64 -19.68
CA VAL A 55 -8.68 -3.68 -18.21
C VAL A 55 -8.74 -5.12 -17.70
N GLN A 56 -9.42 -6.01 -18.42
CA GLN A 56 -9.59 -7.42 -18.01
C GLN A 56 -8.31 -8.24 -18.06
N THR A 57 -7.38 -7.86 -18.95
CA THR A 57 -6.11 -8.56 -19.12
C THR A 57 -4.91 -7.77 -18.59
N LYS A 58 -5.17 -6.56 -18.12
CA LYS A 58 -4.12 -5.67 -17.63
C LYS A 58 -3.59 -6.16 -16.29
N THR A 59 -2.28 -6.15 -16.14
CA THR A 59 -1.62 -6.53 -14.88
C THR A 59 -0.85 -5.36 -14.32
N LEU A 60 -0.76 -5.33 -13.00
CA LEU A 60 0.06 -4.39 -12.26
C LEU A 60 1.31 -5.12 -11.82
N GLU A 61 2.48 -4.62 -12.19
CA GLU A 61 3.76 -5.21 -11.84
C GLU A 61 4.48 -4.29 -10.85
N VAL A 62 4.80 -4.83 -9.68
CA VAL A 62 5.46 -4.09 -8.62
C VAL A 62 6.85 -4.67 -8.41
N THR A 63 7.89 -3.86 -8.57
CA THR A 63 9.27 -4.25 -8.34
C THR A 63 9.61 -3.95 -6.89
N LEU A 64 10.05 -4.98 -6.17
CA LEU A 64 10.40 -4.88 -4.76
C LEU A 64 11.72 -4.14 -4.57
N SER A 65 11.87 -3.47 -3.44
CA SER A 65 13.09 -2.74 -3.08
C SER A 65 13.86 -3.52 -2.03
N TYR A 66 15.16 -3.71 -2.27
CA TYR A 66 16.06 -4.38 -1.34
C TYR A 66 17.19 -3.44 -0.94
N GLU A 67 17.63 -3.56 0.30
CA GLU A 67 18.75 -2.80 0.83
C GLU A 67 19.60 -3.75 1.65
N ASN A 68 20.87 -3.92 1.29
CA ASN A 68 21.79 -4.84 1.95
C ASN A 68 21.26 -6.28 2.04
N GLY A 69 20.58 -6.74 0.98
CA GLY A 69 20.01 -8.09 0.91
C GLY A 69 18.68 -8.27 1.62
N ALA A 70 18.18 -7.26 2.30
CA ALA A 70 16.88 -7.30 3.00
C ALA A 70 15.87 -6.42 2.27
N HIS A 71 14.62 -6.92 2.13
CA HIS A 71 13.62 -6.11 1.49
C HIS A 71 13.06 -5.05 2.44
N ARG A 72 12.58 -3.95 1.85
CA ARG A 72 12.20 -2.76 2.62
C ARG A 72 10.93 -2.90 3.44
N ILE A 73 10.10 -3.86 3.13
CA ILE A 73 8.86 -4.09 3.87
C ILE A 73 9.15 -5.07 5.00
N ASN A 74 9.24 -4.55 6.22
CA ASN A 74 9.48 -5.38 7.40
C ASN A 74 8.19 -6.03 7.91
N GLY A 75 7.07 -5.33 7.79
CA GLY A 75 5.79 -5.87 8.20
C GLY A 75 4.65 -5.04 7.68
N VAL A 76 3.45 -5.63 7.66
CA VAL A 76 2.21 -4.96 7.28
C VAL A 76 1.12 -5.39 8.26
N LYS A 77 0.19 -4.48 8.55
CA LYS A 77 -0.97 -4.79 9.38
C LYS A 77 -2.22 -4.19 8.73
N ARG A 78 -3.16 -5.05 8.40
CA ARG A 78 -4.43 -4.63 7.84
C ARG A 78 -5.27 -3.93 8.89
N ILE A 79 -5.87 -2.79 8.54
CA ILE A 79 -6.76 -2.05 9.44
C ILE A 79 -8.21 -2.18 8.95
N SER A 80 -8.55 -1.60 7.80
CA SER A 80 -9.87 -1.76 7.20
C SER A 80 -9.96 -3.08 6.43
N LYS A 81 -11.12 -3.75 6.53
CA LYS A 81 -11.41 -4.99 5.83
C LYS A 81 -12.76 -4.86 5.14
N PRO A 82 -13.08 -5.68 4.12
CA PRO A 82 -14.37 -5.58 3.44
C PRO A 82 -15.58 -5.60 4.36
N GLY A 83 -15.56 -6.38 5.43
CA GLY A 83 -16.65 -6.46 6.40
C GLY A 83 -16.57 -5.45 7.54
N ARG A 84 -15.49 -4.68 7.61
CA ARG A 84 -15.28 -3.73 8.71
C ARG A 84 -14.36 -2.60 8.25
N ARG A 85 -14.96 -1.51 7.80
CA ARG A 85 -14.24 -0.32 7.36
C ARG A 85 -13.99 0.60 8.56
N LEU A 86 -12.75 1.07 8.71
CA LEU A 86 -12.35 1.95 9.80
C LEU A 86 -11.86 3.28 9.24
N TYR A 87 -12.39 4.36 9.81
CA TYR A 87 -12.09 5.72 9.37
C TYR A 87 -11.43 6.50 10.50
N THR A 88 -10.66 7.52 10.15
CA THR A 88 -10.05 8.40 11.14
C THR A 88 -10.22 9.86 10.74
N LYS A 89 -10.31 10.72 11.74
CA LYS A 89 -10.27 12.18 11.56
C LYS A 89 -8.80 12.61 11.58
N VAL A 90 -8.51 13.74 10.94
CA VAL A 90 -7.13 14.27 10.90
C VAL A 90 -6.55 14.45 12.31
N ALA A 91 -7.35 14.87 13.27
CA ALA A 91 -6.90 15.09 14.65
C ALA A 91 -6.46 13.80 15.35
N ASP A 92 -6.93 12.65 14.88
CA ASP A 92 -6.61 11.34 15.49
C ASP A 92 -5.49 10.59 14.77
N ILE A 93 -4.88 11.20 13.76
CA ILE A 93 -3.77 10.58 13.03
C ILE A 93 -2.48 10.71 13.82
N HIS A 94 -1.80 9.59 14.04
CA HIS A 94 -0.57 9.52 14.84
C HIS A 94 0.59 8.97 14.02
N PRO A 95 1.86 9.26 14.42
CA PRO A 95 3.01 8.57 13.86
C PRO A 95 2.91 7.06 14.10
N VAL A 96 3.45 6.28 13.16
CA VAL A 96 3.43 4.81 13.21
C VAL A 96 4.83 4.30 13.52
N LYS A 97 4.94 3.34 14.46
CA LYS A 97 6.23 2.73 14.82
C LYS A 97 7.31 3.77 15.14
N PHE A 98 6.94 4.77 15.96
CA PHE A 98 7.84 5.87 16.35
C PHE A 98 8.39 6.64 15.15
N GLY A 99 7.57 6.82 14.11
CA GLY A 99 7.96 7.53 12.89
C GLY A 99 8.65 6.68 11.84
N LYS A 100 8.88 5.39 12.11
CA LYS A 100 9.55 4.48 11.16
C LYS A 100 8.62 3.84 10.16
N GLY A 101 7.34 3.82 10.45
CA GLY A 101 6.33 3.23 9.56
C GLY A 101 5.35 4.27 9.06
N HIS A 102 4.40 3.81 8.26
CA HIS A 102 3.37 4.66 7.68
C HIS A 102 2.01 3.98 7.75
N MET A 103 0.97 4.78 7.95
CA MET A 103 -0.39 4.33 7.72
C MET A 103 -0.80 4.84 6.34
N ILE A 104 -1.33 3.96 5.51
CA ILE A 104 -1.83 4.32 4.19
C ILE A 104 -3.34 4.54 4.31
N LEU A 105 -3.79 5.71 3.87
CA LEU A 105 -5.19 6.14 3.98
C LEU A 105 -5.79 6.42 2.61
N SER A 106 -7.07 6.10 2.48
CA SER A 106 -7.86 6.55 1.33
C SER A 106 -8.63 7.80 1.74
N THR A 107 -8.32 8.93 1.12
CA THR A 107 -8.87 10.23 1.47
C THR A 107 -9.54 10.88 0.27
N PRO A 108 -10.36 11.94 0.46
CA PRO A 108 -10.88 12.70 -0.67
C PRO A 108 -9.79 13.31 -1.55
N ALA A 109 -8.57 13.47 -1.04
CA ALA A 109 -7.42 13.98 -1.79
C ALA A 109 -6.60 12.86 -2.45
N GLY A 110 -7.04 11.59 -2.34
CA GLY A 110 -6.36 10.43 -2.92
C GLY A 110 -5.78 9.50 -1.86
N ILE A 111 -4.91 8.59 -2.29
CA ILE A 111 -4.20 7.69 -1.38
C ILE A 111 -3.02 8.44 -0.78
N LEU A 112 -2.99 8.56 0.53
CA LEU A 112 -1.97 9.34 1.26
C LEU A 112 -1.37 8.52 2.40
N THR A 113 -0.15 8.91 2.80
CA THR A 113 0.43 8.43 4.06
C THR A 113 -0.15 9.25 5.22
N ASN A 114 0.04 8.78 6.46
CA ASN A 114 -0.39 9.52 7.64
C ASN A 114 0.21 10.93 7.68
N ASP A 115 1.50 11.07 7.33
CA ASP A 115 2.16 12.38 7.33
C ASP A 115 1.54 13.33 6.30
N GLU A 116 1.27 12.83 5.10
CA GLU A 116 0.65 13.63 4.04
C GLU A 116 -0.78 14.03 4.39
N ALA A 117 -1.53 13.14 5.03
CA ALA A 117 -2.90 13.41 5.44
C ALA A 117 -2.96 14.53 6.49
N VAL A 118 -2.04 14.51 7.45
CA VAL A 118 -1.92 15.59 8.44
C VAL A 118 -1.55 16.89 7.76
N GLU A 119 -0.59 16.88 6.85
CA GLU A 119 -0.17 18.07 6.12
C GLU A 119 -1.31 18.68 5.30
N LYS A 120 -2.09 17.84 4.63
CA LYS A 120 -3.24 18.28 3.83
C LYS A 120 -4.51 18.50 4.66
N LYS A 121 -4.46 18.22 5.96
CA LYS A 121 -5.57 18.38 6.90
C LYS A 121 -6.81 17.60 6.50
N VAL A 122 -6.63 16.34 6.07
CA VAL A 122 -7.73 15.46 5.70
C VAL A 122 -7.66 14.16 6.48
N GLY A 123 -8.83 13.62 6.82
CA GLY A 123 -8.96 12.27 7.35
C GLY A 123 -9.43 11.33 6.25
N GLY A 124 -9.58 10.06 6.57
CA GLY A 124 -10.05 9.09 5.59
C GLY A 124 -10.12 7.67 6.13
N GLU A 125 -10.26 6.72 5.23
CA GLU A 125 -10.28 5.30 5.57
C GLU A 125 -8.86 4.81 5.82
N GLN A 126 -8.65 4.15 6.98
CA GLN A 126 -7.36 3.57 7.35
C GLN A 126 -7.21 2.21 6.66
N LEU A 127 -6.42 2.15 5.59
CA LEU A 127 -6.28 0.92 4.81
C LEU A 127 -5.39 -0.10 5.50
N PHE A 128 -4.15 0.27 5.79
CA PHE A 128 -3.20 -0.61 6.46
C PHE A 128 -2.02 0.19 7.00
N ILE A 129 -1.24 -0.49 7.87
CA ILE A 129 0.02 0.04 8.38
C ILE A 129 1.14 -0.76 7.75
N ILE A 130 2.22 -0.09 7.35
CA ILE A 130 3.40 -0.70 6.75
C ILE A 130 4.66 -0.12 7.39
N TRP A 131 5.64 -0.98 7.61
CA TRP A 131 6.93 -0.54 8.18
C TRP A 131 8.11 -1.36 7.67
#